data_8c1dcfab84a2cc7307bdedbd8e4047d3
#
_entry.id   8c1dcfab84a2cc7307bdedbd8e4047d3
#
_cell.length_a   1.000
_cell.length_b   1.000
_cell.length_c   1.000
_cell.angle_alpha   90.00
_cell.angle_beta   90.00
_cell.angle_gamma   90.00
#
_symmetry.space_group_name_H-M   'P 1'
#
loop_
_entity.id
_entity.type
_entity.pdbx_description
1 polymer ?
#
loop_
_entity_poly.entity_id
_entity_poly.type
_entity_poly.pdbx_seq_one_letter_code
_entity_poly.pdbx_strand_id
1 'polypeptide(L)'
;MRVHYPRTPHLPWSPGVTSDDVRAGDLSGLRGREVVVTEKLDGENTTLYPDGLHARSLDSAHHPSRAWVKSLHGRIAGRIPAGWRICGENLYARHSLAYHDLDSWFYGFSVWAGDRCLDWDRTVAFLRGLGVPVPPVLWRGVFDERVLRGLRVDADRQEGYVVRAAEGFVREEFAGRVAKWVRREHVRTGTHWMRAVVVPNTLGPSAALWSVRSGADCDLPALLAAVNVAETETTALPGTGDAAGDTEADAEAVADVVARLDGAGRWGDARLAGVLATALRSLPRA
;
A
#
# COMPACT_ATOMS: atom_id res chain seq x y z
N MET A 1 19.45 11.13 -8.31
CA MET A 1 18.94 12.44 -7.84
C MET A 1 17.58 12.25 -7.21
N ARG A 2 17.33 12.80 -6.00
CA ARG A 2 16.03 12.75 -5.30
C ARG A 2 15.11 13.82 -5.87
N VAL A 3 13.83 13.48 -6.05
CA VAL A 3 12.83 14.40 -6.59
C VAL A 3 11.53 14.34 -5.77
N HIS A 4 10.93 15.50 -5.52
CA HIS A 4 9.63 15.56 -4.86
C HIS A 4 8.55 14.89 -5.71
N TYR A 5 7.61 14.20 -5.03
CA TYR A 5 6.35 13.85 -5.68
C TYR A 5 5.57 15.13 -6.01
N PRO A 6 5.05 15.28 -7.24
CA PRO A 6 4.35 16.51 -7.63
C PRO A 6 3.12 16.76 -6.74
N ARG A 7 2.77 18.03 -6.53
CA ARG A 7 1.52 18.38 -5.85
C ARG A 7 0.33 17.95 -6.71
N THR A 8 -0.50 17.07 -6.17
CA THR A 8 -1.73 16.62 -6.83
C THR A 8 -2.78 17.73 -6.73
N PRO A 9 -3.26 18.29 -7.85
CA PRO A 9 -4.29 19.32 -7.82
C PRO A 9 -5.62 18.75 -7.34
N HIS A 10 -6.43 19.59 -6.70
CA HIS A 10 -7.80 19.26 -6.35
C HIS A 10 -8.71 19.33 -7.58
N LEU A 11 -9.62 18.37 -7.69
CA LEU A 11 -10.73 18.47 -8.63
C LEU A 11 -11.56 19.74 -8.37
N PRO A 12 -12.17 20.38 -9.39
CA PRO A 12 -12.91 21.63 -9.22
C PRO A 12 -14.02 21.56 -8.16
N TRP A 13 -14.60 20.36 -7.96
CA TRP A 13 -15.66 20.11 -6.98
C TRP A 13 -15.17 19.51 -5.65
N SER A 14 -13.88 19.46 -5.43
CA SER A 14 -13.32 19.00 -4.15
C SER A 14 -13.60 20.02 -3.06
N PRO A 15 -14.31 19.65 -1.97
CA PRO A 15 -14.69 20.62 -0.94
C PRO A 15 -13.61 20.85 0.13
N GLY A 16 -12.64 19.94 0.26
CA GLY A 16 -11.56 19.99 1.26
C GLY A 16 -10.32 20.79 0.83
N VAL A 17 -10.48 21.75 -0.05
CA VAL A 17 -9.40 22.62 -0.53
C VAL A 17 -9.08 23.71 0.50
N THR A 18 -7.79 23.90 0.78
CA THR A 18 -7.26 25.00 1.59
C THR A 18 -6.62 26.07 0.71
N SER A 19 -6.23 27.21 1.31
CA SER A 19 -5.57 28.32 0.60
C SER A 19 -4.27 27.93 -0.10
N ASP A 20 -3.56 26.94 0.43
CA ASP A 20 -2.26 26.49 -0.07
C ASP A 20 -2.35 25.38 -1.12
N ASP A 21 -3.56 24.87 -1.38
CA ASP A 21 -3.79 23.79 -2.33
C ASP A 21 -3.91 24.30 -3.77
N VAL A 22 -3.46 23.49 -4.71
CA VAL A 22 -3.62 23.74 -6.14
C VAL A 22 -4.95 23.13 -6.60
N ARG A 23 -5.76 23.89 -7.33
CA ARG A 23 -6.94 23.38 -8.04
C ARG A 23 -6.59 23.03 -9.48
N ALA A 24 -7.16 21.97 -9.99
CA ALA A 24 -7.11 21.70 -11.43
C ALA A 24 -7.88 22.81 -12.17
N GLY A 25 -7.19 23.57 -13.00
CA GLY A 25 -7.81 24.61 -13.82
C GLY A 25 -8.58 24.03 -15.01
N ASP A 26 -8.11 22.88 -15.50
CA ASP A 26 -8.69 22.16 -16.64
C ASP A 26 -8.58 20.65 -16.44
N LEU A 27 -9.58 19.92 -16.91
CA LEU A 27 -9.65 18.46 -16.90
C LEU A 27 -9.49 17.83 -18.29
N SER A 28 -9.08 18.61 -19.28
CA SER A 28 -8.89 18.14 -20.69
C SER A 28 -7.89 16.99 -20.76
N GLY A 29 -6.91 16.99 -19.88
CA GLY A 29 -5.91 15.93 -19.78
C GLY A 29 -6.47 14.58 -19.27
N LEU A 30 -7.68 14.54 -18.71
CA LEU A 30 -8.38 13.32 -18.29
C LEU A 30 -9.53 12.95 -19.24
N ARG A 31 -10.18 13.95 -19.88
CA ARG A 31 -11.34 13.73 -20.76
C ARG A 31 -11.01 12.77 -21.91
N GLY A 32 -11.93 11.83 -22.15
CA GLY A 32 -11.80 10.83 -23.21
C GLY A 32 -10.75 9.74 -22.93
N ARG A 33 -10.10 9.74 -21.76
CA ARG A 33 -9.11 8.75 -21.36
C ARG A 33 -9.68 7.79 -20.34
N GLU A 34 -9.17 6.56 -20.36
CA GLU A 34 -9.39 5.65 -19.26
C GLU A 34 -8.67 6.18 -18.01
N VAL A 35 -9.37 6.19 -16.90
CA VAL A 35 -8.85 6.60 -15.59
C VAL A 35 -9.11 5.52 -14.55
N VAL A 36 -8.24 5.49 -13.55
CA VAL A 36 -8.42 4.69 -12.33
C VAL A 36 -8.64 5.65 -11.17
N VAL A 37 -9.66 5.36 -10.38
CA VAL A 37 -9.98 6.09 -9.16
C VAL A 37 -9.66 5.21 -7.98
N THR A 38 -8.76 5.65 -7.14
CA THR A 38 -8.35 4.94 -5.94
C THR A 38 -8.75 5.71 -4.69
N GLU A 39 -8.90 5.01 -3.58
CA GLU A 39 -9.01 5.66 -2.29
C GLU A 39 -7.80 6.59 -2.05
N LYS A 40 -8.07 7.78 -1.50
CA LYS A 40 -7.03 8.64 -0.99
C LYS A 40 -6.75 8.29 0.46
N LEU A 41 -5.65 7.59 0.68
CA LEU A 41 -5.19 7.21 1.99
C LEU A 41 -4.60 8.42 2.74
N ASP A 42 -4.83 8.47 4.05
CA ASP A 42 -4.43 9.56 4.95
C ASP A 42 -3.18 9.16 5.75
N GLY A 43 -2.02 9.39 5.16
CA GLY A 43 -0.73 9.06 5.74
C GLY A 43 0.38 10.03 5.31
N GLU A 44 1.61 9.54 5.31
CA GLU A 44 2.77 10.31 4.87
C GLU A 44 3.23 9.87 3.48
N ASN A 45 3.15 10.79 2.50
CA ASN A 45 3.74 10.54 1.19
C ASN A 45 5.22 10.19 1.33
N THR A 46 5.60 8.99 0.85
CA THR A 46 6.96 8.46 0.96
C THR A 46 7.41 7.92 -0.40
N THR A 47 8.64 8.26 -0.78
CA THR A 47 9.25 7.80 -2.03
C THR A 47 10.44 6.90 -1.73
N LEU A 48 10.43 5.70 -2.31
CA LEU A 48 11.47 4.68 -2.18
C LEU A 48 12.31 4.62 -3.46
N TYR A 49 13.64 4.60 -3.30
CA TYR A 49 14.64 4.43 -4.35
C TYR A 49 15.51 3.19 -4.08
N PRO A 50 16.32 2.72 -5.02
CA PRO A 50 17.26 1.63 -4.73
C PRO A 50 18.22 1.93 -3.57
N ASP A 51 18.59 3.21 -3.40
CA ASP A 51 19.62 3.69 -2.47
C ASP A 51 19.07 4.45 -1.26
N GLY A 52 17.76 4.39 -1.00
CA GLY A 52 17.14 5.01 0.17
C GLY A 52 15.73 5.54 -0.07
N LEU A 53 15.24 6.32 0.87
CA LEU A 53 13.88 6.87 0.83
C LEU A 53 13.84 8.30 1.38
N HIS A 54 12.79 9.01 1.07
CA HIS A 54 12.43 10.27 1.72
C HIS A 54 10.90 10.40 1.84
N ALA A 55 10.45 11.18 2.81
CA ALA A 55 9.06 11.61 2.90
C ALA A 55 8.77 12.70 1.85
N ARG A 56 7.67 13.41 2.00
CA ARG A 56 7.31 14.49 1.06
C ARG A 56 8.42 15.56 0.93
N SER A 57 9.08 15.90 2.05
CA SER A 57 10.28 16.76 2.02
C SER A 57 11.52 15.92 1.77
N LEU A 58 12.44 16.42 0.91
CA LEU A 58 13.72 15.77 0.65
C LEU A 58 14.64 15.78 1.88
N ASP A 59 14.51 16.81 2.72
CA ASP A 59 15.30 17.03 3.93
C ASP A 59 14.61 16.51 5.18
N SER A 60 13.76 15.50 5.04
CA SER A 60 13.00 14.94 6.16
C SER A 60 13.93 14.37 7.21
N ALA A 61 13.94 14.96 8.41
CA ALA A 61 14.63 14.41 9.58
C ALA A 61 14.12 13.00 9.92
N HIS A 62 14.91 12.25 10.68
CA HIS A 62 14.47 10.96 11.20
C HIS A 62 13.20 11.15 12.04
N HIS A 63 12.19 10.29 11.79
CA HIS A 63 10.97 10.25 12.58
C HIS A 63 10.57 8.78 12.86
N PRO A 64 10.12 8.43 14.09
CA PRO A 64 9.77 7.06 14.45
C PRO A 64 8.72 6.42 13.56
N SER A 65 7.76 7.20 13.03
CA SER A 65 6.73 6.72 12.08
C SER A 65 7.29 6.09 10.81
N ARG A 66 8.57 6.32 10.51
CA ARG A 66 9.23 5.79 9.31
C ARG A 66 10.08 4.55 9.59
N ALA A 67 10.13 4.07 10.83
CA ALA A 67 10.95 2.91 11.19
C ALA A 67 10.54 1.67 10.37
N TRP A 68 9.25 1.41 10.30
CA TRP A 68 8.72 0.26 9.56
C TRP A 68 8.97 0.36 8.06
N VAL A 69 8.66 1.49 7.42
CA VAL A 69 8.87 1.66 5.98
C VAL A 69 10.35 1.64 5.60
N LYS A 70 11.26 1.99 6.51
CA LYS A 70 12.71 1.79 6.32
C LYS A 70 13.09 0.31 6.33
N SER A 71 12.49 -0.50 7.20
CA SER A 71 12.66 -1.94 7.22
C SER A 71 12.15 -2.57 5.92
N LEU A 72 10.93 -2.21 5.48
CA LEU A 72 10.39 -2.61 4.18
C LEU A 72 11.36 -2.24 3.04
N HIS A 73 11.82 -0.98 3.01
CA HIS A 73 12.77 -0.51 2.01
C HIS A 73 14.03 -1.38 1.96
N GLY A 74 14.64 -1.67 3.12
CA GLY A 74 15.84 -2.52 3.19
C GLY A 74 15.66 -3.91 2.55
N ARG A 75 14.43 -4.42 2.50
CA ARG A 75 14.12 -5.73 1.90
C ARG A 75 13.83 -5.66 0.40
N ILE A 76 13.27 -4.57 -0.09
CA ILE A 76 12.86 -4.44 -1.50
C ILE A 76 13.81 -3.57 -2.34
N ALA A 77 14.70 -2.82 -1.71
CA ALA A 77 15.59 -1.86 -2.37
C ALA A 77 16.37 -2.46 -3.54
N GLY A 78 16.96 -3.64 -3.35
CA GLY A 78 17.71 -4.35 -4.39
C GLY A 78 16.88 -4.83 -5.58
N ARG A 79 15.55 -4.74 -5.49
CA ARG A 79 14.60 -5.10 -6.55
C ARG A 79 14.02 -3.87 -7.27
N ILE A 80 14.32 -2.67 -6.80
CA ILE A 80 13.97 -1.41 -7.48
C ILE A 80 15.07 -1.14 -8.52
N PRO A 81 14.76 -1.08 -9.82
CA PRO A 81 15.76 -0.83 -10.85
C PRO A 81 16.45 0.52 -10.67
N ALA A 82 17.70 0.64 -11.12
CA ALA A 82 18.43 1.90 -11.12
C ALA A 82 17.64 2.97 -11.89
N GLY A 83 17.55 4.17 -11.36
CA GLY A 83 16.78 5.27 -11.93
C GLY A 83 15.26 5.17 -11.72
N TRP A 84 14.76 4.11 -11.08
CA TRP A 84 13.35 3.99 -10.73
C TRP A 84 13.08 4.48 -9.31
N ARG A 85 11.80 4.77 -9.05
CA ARG A 85 11.30 5.07 -7.71
C ARG A 85 9.86 4.62 -7.55
N ILE A 86 9.50 4.24 -6.34
CA ILE A 86 8.14 3.92 -5.91
C ILE A 86 7.65 5.08 -5.07
N CYS A 87 6.50 5.64 -5.40
CA CYS A 87 5.82 6.60 -4.55
C CYS A 87 4.60 5.93 -3.91
N GLY A 88 4.44 6.14 -2.63
CA GLY A 88 3.37 5.51 -1.85
C GLY A 88 3.00 6.32 -0.62
N GLU A 89 2.05 5.79 0.14
CA GLU A 89 1.59 6.35 1.40
C GLU A 89 2.05 5.47 2.55
N ASN A 90 2.81 6.05 3.48
CA ASN A 90 3.18 5.41 4.73
C ASN A 90 2.08 5.65 5.76
N LEU A 91 1.38 4.59 6.12
CA LEU A 91 0.24 4.57 7.02
C LEU A 91 0.60 4.04 8.43
N TYR A 92 1.88 3.89 8.76
CA TYR A 92 2.26 3.41 10.08
C TYR A 92 1.70 4.31 11.18
N ALA A 93 1.96 5.59 11.11
CA ALA A 93 1.40 6.55 12.06
C ALA A 93 -0.02 6.95 11.67
N ARG A 94 -0.91 6.94 12.67
CA ARG A 94 -2.26 7.51 12.55
C ARG A 94 -2.17 9.02 12.35
N HIS A 95 -2.84 9.50 11.30
CA HIS A 95 -3.02 10.91 11.03
C HIS A 95 -4.41 11.39 11.48
N SER A 96 -5.21 11.93 10.57
CA SER A 96 -6.58 12.36 10.90
C SER A 96 -7.56 11.19 10.96
N LEU A 97 -7.29 10.12 10.21
CA LEU A 97 -8.08 8.89 10.22
C LEU A 97 -7.37 7.77 10.97
N ALA A 98 -8.15 6.89 11.58
CA ALA A 98 -7.69 5.63 12.15
C ALA A 98 -8.06 4.50 11.21
N TYR A 99 -7.06 3.74 10.79
CA TYR A 99 -7.25 2.50 10.03
C TYR A 99 -7.12 1.30 10.96
N HIS A 100 -8.04 0.35 10.83
CA HIS A 100 -8.11 -0.83 11.70
C HIS A 100 -7.94 -2.16 10.97
N ASP A 101 -7.85 -2.11 9.63
CA ASP A 101 -7.89 -3.28 8.75
C ASP A 101 -6.98 -3.14 7.53
N LEU A 102 -5.81 -2.52 7.71
CA LEU A 102 -4.84 -2.33 6.62
C LEU A 102 -4.19 -3.65 6.20
N ASP A 103 -3.96 -3.83 4.90
CA ASP A 103 -3.15 -4.93 4.37
C ASP A 103 -1.64 -4.71 4.56
N SER A 104 -1.21 -3.47 4.71
CA SER A 104 0.18 -3.07 4.96
C SER A 104 0.21 -1.65 5.50
N TRP A 105 1.29 -1.28 6.19
CA TRP A 105 1.54 0.13 6.54
C TRP A 105 2.16 0.94 5.40
N PHE A 106 2.34 0.37 4.20
CA PHE A 106 2.77 1.11 3.02
C PHE A 106 2.01 0.64 1.79
N TYR A 107 1.35 1.56 1.12
CA TYR A 107 0.65 1.34 -0.14
C TYR A 107 1.33 2.11 -1.25
N GLY A 108 1.79 1.40 -2.29
CA GLY A 108 2.35 2.05 -3.47
C GLY A 108 1.24 2.52 -4.41
N PHE A 109 1.34 3.75 -4.90
CA PHE A 109 0.33 4.29 -5.82
C PHE A 109 0.91 4.78 -7.15
N SER A 110 2.22 4.91 -7.31
CA SER A 110 2.86 5.16 -8.59
C SER A 110 4.31 4.68 -8.62
N VAL A 111 4.73 4.24 -9.80
CA VAL A 111 6.11 3.83 -10.09
C VAL A 111 6.63 4.69 -11.23
N TRP A 112 7.85 5.19 -11.08
CA TRP A 112 8.47 6.08 -12.04
C TRP A 112 9.79 5.50 -12.52
N ALA A 113 9.98 5.46 -13.85
CA ALA A 113 11.25 5.20 -14.50
C ALA A 113 11.81 6.53 -15.00
N GLY A 114 12.79 7.09 -14.29
CA GLY A 114 13.24 8.46 -14.55
C GLY A 114 12.13 9.49 -14.32
N ASP A 115 11.74 10.21 -15.35
CA ASP A 115 10.66 11.20 -15.37
C ASP A 115 9.31 10.65 -15.87
N ARG A 116 9.27 9.38 -16.29
CA ARG A 116 8.07 8.73 -16.78
C ARG A 116 7.37 7.91 -15.70
N CYS A 117 6.12 8.25 -15.41
CA CYS A 117 5.23 7.43 -14.60
C CYS A 117 4.73 6.25 -15.42
N LEU A 118 4.84 5.03 -14.88
CA LEU A 118 4.28 3.85 -15.52
C LEU A 118 2.75 3.94 -15.58
N ASP A 119 2.16 3.25 -16.55
CA ASP A 119 0.73 3.01 -16.55
C ASP A 119 0.28 2.25 -15.29
N TRP A 120 -1.03 2.28 -15.01
CA TRP A 120 -1.56 1.69 -13.79
C TRP A 120 -1.32 0.19 -13.70
N ASP A 121 -1.54 -0.55 -14.77
CA ASP A 121 -1.45 -2.00 -14.76
C ASP A 121 -0.01 -2.48 -14.54
N ARG A 122 0.97 -1.83 -15.18
CA ARG A 122 2.40 -2.06 -14.92
C ARG A 122 2.79 -1.65 -13.50
N THR A 123 2.25 -0.54 -12.99
CA THR A 123 2.46 -0.11 -11.60
C THR A 123 1.99 -1.19 -10.63
N VAL A 124 0.75 -1.70 -10.81
CA VAL A 124 0.19 -2.76 -9.97
C VAL A 124 1.01 -4.06 -10.06
N ALA A 125 1.37 -4.48 -11.28
CA ALA A 125 2.16 -5.69 -11.50
C ALA A 125 3.53 -5.60 -10.82
N PHE A 126 4.23 -4.46 -10.95
CA PHE A 126 5.53 -4.24 -10.33
C PHE A 126 5.43 -4.23 -8.79
N LEU A 127 4.48 -3.49 -8.23
CA LEU A 127 4.26 -3.40 -6.77
C LEU A 127 3.87 -4.76 -6.19
N ARG A 128 2.96 -5.49 -6.86
CA ARG A 128 2.58 -6.85 -6.46
C ARG A 128 3.79 -7.78 -6.47
N GLY A 129 4.65 -7.69 -7.47
CA GLY A 129 5.90 -8.44 -7.52
C GLY A 129 6.81 -8.18 -6.31
N LEU A 130 6.78 -6.98 -5.73
CA LEU A 130 7.51 -6.61 -4.52
C LEU A 130 6.77 -6.97 -3.22
N GLY A 131 5.52 -7.41 -3.29
CA GLY A 131 4.67 -7.62 -2.12
C GLY A 131 4.11 -6.31 -1.53
N VAL A 132 4.05 -5.25 -2.31
CA VAL A 132 3.51 -3.95 -1.90
C VAL A 132 2.07 -3.80 -2.43
N PRO A 133 1.06 -3.60 -1.56
CA PRO A 133 -0.31 -3.36 -2.00
C PRO A 133 -0.47 -1.99 -2.65
N VAL A 134 -1.55 -1.84 -3.40
CA VAL A 134 -2.00 -0.56 -3.95
C VAL A 134 -3.26 -0.08 -3.22
N PRO A 135 -3.54 1.23 -3.17
CA PRO A 135 -4.78 1.73 -2.59
C PRO A 135 -6.00 1.06 -3.24
N PRO A 136 -7.10 0.84 -2.48
CA PRO A 136 -8.34 0.29 -3.01
C PRO A 136 -8.80 1.03 -4.27
N VAL A 137 -9.12 0.29 -5.34
CA VAL A 137 -9.69 0.86 -6.56
C VAL A 137 -11.19 1.02 -6.35
N LEU A 138 -11.67 2.25 -6.40
CA LEU A 138 -13.08 2.59 -6.23
C LEU A 138 -13.83 2.55 -7.55
N TRP A 139 -13.16 2.87 -8.64
CA TRP A 139 -13.74 2.85 -9.98
C TRP A 139 -12.64 2.87 -11.06
N ARG A 140 -12.95 2.29 -12.23
CA ARG A 140 -12.12 2.35 -13.43
C ARG A 140 -13.01 2.45 -14.68
N GLY A 141 -12.64 3.33 -15.61
CA GLY A 141 -13.37 3.51 -16.88
C GLY A 141 -12.96 4.79 -17.59
N VAL A 142 -13.64 5.13 -18.68
CA VAL A 142 -13.42 6.41 -19.37
C VAL A 142 -13.87 7.55 -18.45
N PHE A 143 -13.04 8.58 -18.31
CA PHE A 143 -13.30 9.71 -17.42
C PHE A 143 -14.72 10.28 -17.64
N ASP A 144 -15.52 10.21 -16.61
CA ASP A 144 -16.86 10.77 -16.54
C ASP A 144 -17.05 11.57 -15.25
N GLU A 145 -17.21 12.87 -15.38
CA GLU A 145 -17.35 13.77 -14.24
C GLU A 145 -18.62 13.47 -13.42
N ARG A 146 -19.70 12.97 -14.04
CA ARG A 146 -20.93 12.62 -13.33
C ARG A 146 -20.72 11.41 -12.44
N VAL A 147 -20.01 10.39 -12.94
CA VAL A 147 -19.66 9.20 -12.16
C VAL A 147 -18.79 9.60 -10.97
N LEU A 148 -17.74 10.41 -11.20
CA LEU A 148 -16.85 10.81 -10.12
C LEU A 148 -17.52 11.68 -9.05
N ARG A 149 -18.43 12.56 -9.45
CA ARG A 149 -19.26 13.35 -8.50
C ARG A 149 -20.25 12.48 -7.71
N GLY A 150 -20.66 11.35 -8.29
CA GLY A 150 -21.56 10.38 -7.67
C GLY A 150 -20.87 9.36 -6.75
N LEU A 151 -19.53 9.32 -6.72
CA LEU A 151 -18.82 8.41 -5.84
C LEU A 151 -19.12 8.74 -4.37
N ARG A 152 -19.56 7.72 -3.66
CA ARG A 152 -19.79 7.82 -2.21
C ARG A 152 -18.48 7.58 -1.48
N VAL A 153 -18.10 8.53 -0.66
CA VAL A 153 -16.94 8.45 0.24
C VAL A 153 -17.48 8.36 1.66
N ASP A 154 -17.08 7.32 2.38
CA ASP A 154 -17.36 7.20 3.80
C ASP A 154 -16.50 8.20 4.58
N ALA A 155 -17.13 9.28 5.05
CA ALA A 155 -16.43 10.37 5.72
C ALA A 155 -15.79 9.98 7.05
N ASP A 156 -16.18 8.87 7.65
CA ASP A 156 -15.59 8.39 8.91
C ASP A 156 -14.35 7.51 8.68
N ARG A 157 -14.25 6.87 7.50
CA ARG A 157 -13.20 5.92 7.16
C ARG A 157 -12.29 6.36 6.02
N GLN A 158 -12.70 7.32 5.19
CA GLN A 158 -11.98 7.72 3.98
C GLN A 158 -11.74 9.23 3.93
N GLU A 159 -10.55 9.63 3.52
CA GLU A 159 -10.22 11.04 3.29
C GLU A 159 -10.82 11.57 1.99
N GLY A 160 -10.89 10.71 0.98
CA GLY A 160 -11.34 11.06 -0.36
C GLY A 160 -10.88 10.05 -1.41
N TYR A 161 -10.67 10.53 -2.62
CA TYR A 161 -10.17 9.71 -3.71
C TYR A 161 -9.17 10.46 -4.59
N VAL A 162 -8.36 9.69 -5.32
CA VAL A 162 -7.46 10.17 -6.37
C VAL A 162 -7.90 9.58 -7.70
N VAL A 163 -8.09 10.44 -8.70
CA VAL A 163 -8.28 10.03 -10.10
C VAL A 163 -6.97 10.20 -10.85
N ARG A 164 -6.59 9.20 -11.63
CA ARG A 164 -5.41 9.25 -12.47
C ARG A 164 -5.67 8.63 -13.84
N ALA A 165 -5.01 9.12 -14.89
CA ALA A 165 -4.98 8.43 -16.17
C ALA A 165 -4.43 7.01 -16.00
N ALA A 166 -5.10 6.02 -16.60
CA ALA A 166 -4.64 4.62 -16.55
C ALA A 166 -3.34 4.44 -17.35
N GLU A 167 -3.17 5.19 -18.43
CA GLU A 167 -1.96 5.21 -19.23
C GLU A 167 -0.77 5.87 -18.49
N GLY A 168 0.46 5.56 -18.93
CA GLY A 168 1.68 6.21 -18.45
C GLY A 168 1.81 7.63 -19.02
N PHE A 169 2.51 8.51 -18.29
CA PHE A 169 2.71 9.91 -18.65
C PHE A 169 4.08 10.41 -18.17
N VAL A 170 4.52 11.53 -18.71
CA VAL A 170 5.75 12.19 -18.24
C VAL A 170 5.43 13.17 -17.12
N ARG A 171 6.47 13.55 -16.36
CA ARG A 171 6.33 14.39 -15.15
C ARG A 171 5.65 15.73 -15.44
N GLU A 172 5.90 16.32 -16.57
CA GLU A 172 5.35 17.61 -17.01
C GLU A 172 3.84 17.55 -17.20
N GLU A 173 3.31 16.38 -17.54
CA GLU A 173 1.87 16.17 -17.75
C GLU A 173 1.13 15.90 -16.44
N PHE A 174 1.83 15.68 -15.31
CA PHE A 174 1.24 15.21 -14.05
C PHE A 174 -0.02 15.96 -13.64
N ALA A 175 0.01 17.29 -13.68
CA ALA A 175 -1.11 18.14 -13.25
C ALA A 175 -2.38 17.96 -14.10
N GLY A 176 -2.22 17.51 -15.36
CA GLY A 176 -3.33 17.16 -16.25
C GLY A 176 -3.74 15.69 -16.20
N ARG A 177 -2.95 14.84 -15.54
CA ARG A 177 -3.14 13.37 -15.53
C ARG A 177 -3.56 12.82 -14.18
N VAL A 178 -3.42 13.60 -13.11
CA VAL A 178 -3.75 13.18 -11.74
C VAL A 178 -4.46 14.33 -11.03
N ALA A 179 -5.56 14.02 -10.35
CA ALA A 179 -6.27 14.96 -9.50
C ALA A 179 -6.84 14.26 -8.26
N LYS A 180 -7.14 15.02 -7.22
CA LYS A 180 -7.68 14.49 -5.97
C LYS A 180 -9.03 15.16 -5.62
N TRP A 181 -9.88 14.42 -4.96
CA TRP A 181 -11.04 14.92 -4.25
C TRP A 181 -10.87 14.62 -2.77
N VAL A 182 -11.06 15.61 -1.92
CA VAL A 182 -10.92 15.52 -0.48
C VAL A 182 -12.18 16.06 0.17
N ARG A 183 -12.71 15.33 1.16
CA ARG A 183 -13.88 15.74 1.93
C ARG A 183 -13.62 17.00 2.75
N ARG A 184 -14.66 17.68 3.18
CA ARG A 184 -14.54 18.80 4.14
C ARG A 184 -13.96 18.29 5.46
N GLU A 185 -13.27 19.17 6.17
CA GLU A 185 -12.82 18.92 7.56
C GLU A 185 -12.05 17.60 7.72
N HIS A 186 -11.25 17.24 6.69
CA HIS A 186 -10.41 16.05 6.77
C HIS A 186 -9.34 16.15 7.87
N VAL A 187 -8.86 17.36 8.17
CA VAL A 187 -7.94 17.60 9.31
C VAL A 187 -8.77 17.89 10.56
N ARG A 188 -8.78 16.95 11.49
CA ARG A 188 -9.56 17.05 12.74
C ARG A 188 -8.69 17.34 13.98
N THR A 189 -7.37 17.40 13.83
CA THR A 189 -6.44 17.58 14.96
C THR A 189 -5.76 18.93 14.93
N GLY A 190 -5.79 19.64 16.06
CA GLY A 190 -5.08 20.94 16.21
C GLY A 190 -3.56 20.80 16.32
N THR A 191 -3.04 19.60 16.55
CA THR A 191 -1.61 19.32 16.65
C THR A 191 -1.16 18.58 15.39
N HIS A 192 -0.13 19.12 14.74
CA HIS A 192 0.46 18.45 13.57
C HIS A 192 1.00 17.08 13.99
N TRP A 193 0.63 15.99 13.27
CA TRP A 193 0.93 14.60 13.60
C TRP A 193 2.44 14.35 13.89
N MET A 194 3.34 15.06 13.22
CA MET A 194 4.81 14.96 13.48
C MET A 194 5.23 15.38 14.89
N ARG A 195 4.40 16.12 15.61
CA ARG A 195 4.66 16.56 16.99
C ARG A 195 3.86 15.77 18.02
N ALA A 196 2.97 14.92 17.55
CA ALA A 196 2.16 14.04 18.39
C ALA A 196 2.93 12.74 18.70
N VAL A 197 2.51 12.06 19.76
CA VAL A 197 2.96 10.69 20.01
C VAL A 197 2.53 9.81 18.83
N VAL A 198 3.46 9.03 18.30
CA VAL A 198 3.16 8.11 17.20
C VAL A 198 2.23 7.01 17.71
N VAL A 199 1.02 6.99 17.19
CA VAL A 199 0.04 5.92 17.40
C VAL A 199 -0.04 5.12 16.10
N PRO A 200 0.32 3.82 16.11
CA PRO A 200 0.23 3.00 14.91
C PRO A 200 -1.23 2.78 14.48
N ASN A 201 -1.47 2.72 13.18
CA ASN A 201 -2.67 2.14 12.62
C ASN A 201 -2.60 0.61 12.75
N THR A 202 -3.75 -0.05 12.75
CA THR A 202 -3.86 -1.49 12.94
C THR A 202 -3.94 -2.21 11.59
N LEU A 203 -3.25 -3.33 11.51
CA LEU A 203 -3.33 -4.23 10.36
C LEU A 203 -4.55 -5.13 10.49
N GLY A 204 -5.19 -5.46 9.37
CA GLY A 204 -6.27 -6.43 9.28
C GLY A 204 -5.77 -7.88 9.26
N PRO A 205 -6.67 -8.87 9.34
CA PRO A 205 -6.30 -10.30 9.27
C PRO A 205 -5.55 -10.67 7.97
N SER A 206 -5.92 -10.07 6.84
CA SER A 206 -5.24 -10.25 5.55
C SER A 206 -3.83 -9.67 5.52
N ALA A 207 -3.53 -8.72 6.40
CA ALA A 207 -2.24 -8.05 6.48
C ALA A 207 -1.10 -8.96 6.93
N ALA A 208 -1.39 -10.01 7.69
CA ALA A 208 -0.37 -10.99 8.06
C ALA A 208 0.35 -11.52 6.82
N LEU A 209 -0.38 -11.71 5.73
CA LEU A 209 0.14 -12.14 4.44
C LEU A 209 1.01 -11.06 3.79
N TRP A 210 0.57 -9.82 3.78
CA TRP A 210 1.33 -8.70 3.23
C TRP A 210 2.52 -8.35 4.12
N SER A 211 2.38 -8.41 5.42
CA SER A 211 3.47 -8.23 6.39
C SER A 211 4.61 -9.20 6.12
N VAL A 212 4.31 -10.47 5.94
CA VAL A 212 5.30 -11.50 5.64
C VAL A 212 5.94 -11.25 4.28
N ARG A 213 5.17 -10.94 3.22
CA ARG A 213 5.69 -10.60 1.88
C ARG A 213 6.53 -9.33 1.87
N SER A 214 6.12 -8.31 2.60
CA SER A 214 6.86 -7.06 2.73
C SER A 214 8.00 -7.13 3.74
N GLY A 215 8.09 -8.25 4.48
CA GLY A 215 9.15 -8.52 5.42
C GLY A 215 8.98 -7.81 6.76
N ALA A 216 7.76 -7.47 7.15
CA ALA A 216 7.44 -7.06 8.51
C ALA A 216 7.53 -8.23 9.48
N ASP A 217 7.63 -7.96 10.78
CA ASP A 217 7.50 -8.99 11.81
C ASP A 217 6.12 -9.65 11.67
N CYS A 218 6.10 -10.98 11.70
CA CYS A 218 4.90 -11.76 11.49
C CYS A 218 4.01 -11.71 12.75
N ASP A 219 2.79 -11.20 12.62
CA ASP A 219 1.74 -11.51 13.57
C ASP A 219 1.24 -12.93 13.27
N LEU A 220 1.84 -13.89 13.96
CA LEU A 220 1.59 -15.30 13.72
C LEU A 220 0.15 -15.75 13.98
N PRO A 221 -0.56 -15.29 15.05
CA PRO A 221 -1.98 -15.57 15.24
C PRO A 221 -2.85 -15.09 14.07
N ALA A 222 -2.60 -13.88 13.58
CA ALA A 222 -3.33 -13.33 12.43
C ALA A 222 -3.00 -14.08 11.13
N LEU A 223 -1.75 -14.52 10.94
CA LEU A 223 -1.36 -15.34 9.80
C LEU A 223 -2.06 -16.70 9.82
N LEU A 224 -2.08 -17.38 10.97
CA LEU A 224 -2.78 -18.65 11.13
C LEU A 224 -4.29 -18.51 10.92
N ALA A 225 -4.90 -17.43 11.45
CA ALA A 225 -6.31 -17.14 11.21
C ALA A 225 -6.61 -16.91 9.73
N ALA A 226 -5.75 -16.17 9.01
CA ALA A 226 -5.91 -15.91 7.58
C ALA A 226 -5.73 -17.20 6.75
N VAL A 227 -4.81 -18.08 7.12
CA VAL A 227 -4.62 -19.40 6.50
C VAL A 227 -5.85 -20.27 6.74
N ASN A 228 -6.36 -20.35 7.96
CA ASN A 228 -7.55 -21.15 8.31
C ASN A 228 -8.83 -20.65 7.61
N VAL A 229 -9.01 -19.35 7.44
CA VAL A 229 -10.13 -18.78 6.66
C VAL A 229 -10.03 -19.18 5.18
N ALA A 230 -8.83 -19.23 4.62
CA ALA A 230 -8.64 -19.71 3.25
C ALA A 230 -8.88 -21.22 3.11
N GLU A 231 -8.71 -22.00 4.17
CA GLU A 231 -8.91 -23.46 4.20
C GLU A 231 -10.37 -23.87 4.42
N THR A 232 -11.18 -23.08 5.14
CA THR A 232 -12.62 -23.33 5.29
C THR A 232 -13.38 -23.19 3.98
N GLU A 233 -12.81 -22.52 2.98
CA GLU A 233 -13.33 -22.51 1.61
C GLU A 233 -12.80 -23.68 0.76
N THR A 234 -11.82 -24.48 1.23
CA THR A 234 -11.22 -25.60 0.51
C THR A 234 -10.84 -26.74 1.48
N THR A 235 -11.78 -27.60 1.82
CA THR A 235 -11.67 -28.96 2.43
C THR A 235 -10.57 -29.19 3.50
N ALA A 236 -10.99 -29.74 4.65
CA ALA A 236 -10.28 -30.09 5.86
C ALA A 236 -8.85 -30.64 5.71
N LEU A 237 -7.92 -30.12 6.52
CA LEU A 237 -6.61 -30.73 6.77
C LEU A 237 -6.72 -31.99 7.64
N PRO A 238 -5.86 -33.00 7.45
CA PRO A 238 -5.75 -34.16 8.33
C PRO A 238 -5.16 -33.70 9.67
N GLY A 239 -5.74 -34.25 10.75
CA GLY A 239 -5.53 -33.85 12.13
C GLY A 239 -4.09 -33.73 12.56
N THR A 240 -3.85 -32.73 13.39
CA THR A 240 -2.64 -32.58 14.23
C THR A 240 -2.63 -33.71 15.27
N GLY A 241 -1.97 -34.80 14.91
CA GLY A 241 -1.60 -35.83 15.87
C GLY A 241 -0.32 -35.41 16.57
N ASP A 242 -0.26 -35.60 17.88
CA ASP A 242 0.93 -35.48 18.70
C ASP A 242 2.13 -36.16 18.07
N ALA A 243 3.15 -35.38 17.71
CA ALA A 243 4.46 -35.91 17.45
C ALA A 243 5.54 -34.82 17.74
N ALA A 244 6.47 -35.18 18.59
CA ALA A 244 7.71 -34.45 18.79
C ALA A 244 8.47 -34.33 17.45
N GLY A 245 8.56 -33.12 16.99
CA GLY A 245 9.29 -32.46 15.98
C GLY A 245 10.20 -33.18 15.02
N ASP A 246 9.74 -33.30 13.82
CA ASP A 246 10.61 -33.44 12.68
C ASP A 246 10.62 -32.09 11.92
N THR A 247 11.74 -31.36 12.02
CA THR A 247 11.88 -30.01 11.43
C THR A 247 11.76 -30.01 9.91
N GLU A 248 11.87 -31.17 9.28
CA GLU A 248 11.71 -31.39 7.84
C GLU A 248 10.23 -31.49 7.46
N ALA A 249 9.42 -32.17 8.30
CA ALA A 249 7.98 -32.30 8.12
C ALA A 249 7.24 -30.95 8.29
N ASP A 250 7.70 -30.09 9.23
CA ASP A 250 7.16 -28.73 9.40
C ASP A 250 7.49 -27.84 8.20
N ALA A 251 8.68 -27.97 7.62
CA ALA A 251 9.07 -27.22 6.43
C ALA A 251 8.28 -27.67 5.19
N GLU A 252 7.97 -28.95 5.08
CA GLU A 252 7.18 -29.52 3.98
C GLU A 252 5.71 -29.14 4.09
N ALA A 253 5.12 -29.15 5.30
CA ALA A 253 3.76 -28.67 5.56
C ALA A 253 3.62 -27.17 5.25
N VAL A 254 4.61 -26.35 5.60
CA VAL A 254 4.66 -24.91 5.28
C VAL A 254 4.81 -24.71 3.77
N ALA A 255 5.66 -25.49 3.10
CA ALA A 255 5.83 -25.43 1.65
C ALA A 255 4.52 -25.79 0.90
N ASP A 256 3.77 -26.76 1.41
CA ASP A 256 2.48 -27.15 0.86
C ASP A 256 1.41 -26.06 1.03
N VAL A 257 1.33 -25.42 2.21
CA VAL A 257 0.48 -24.24 2.44
C VAL A 257 0.87 -23.09 1.50
N VAL A 258 2.15 -22.81 1.34
CA VAL A 258 2.66 -21.79 0.43
C VAL A 258 2.31 -22.14 -1.03
N ALA A 259 2.46 -23.40 -1.46
CA ALA A 259 2.12 -23.84 -2.82
C ALA A 259 0.61 -23.71 -3.11
N ARG A 260 -0.24 -24.01 -2.14
CA ARG A 260 -1.71 -23.82 -2.25
C ARG A 260 -2.09 -22.35 -2.35
N LEU A 261 -1.45 -21.50 -1.57
CA LEU A 261 -1.64 -20.06 -1.65
C LEU A 261 -1.12 -19.47 -2.97
N ASP A 262 -0.09 -20.08 -3.56
CA ASP A 262 0.44 -19.72 -4.87
C ASP A 262 -0.50 -20.18 -6.01
N GLY A 263 -1.06 -21.37 -5.92
CA GLY A 263 -2.08 -21.86 -6.85
C GLY A 263 -3.34 -21.00 -6.88
N ALA A 264 -3.63 -20.27 -5.77
CA ALA A 264 -4.69 -19.26 -5.70
C ALA A 264 -4.25 -17.88 -6.25
N GLY A 265 -3.06 -17.76 -6.86
CA GLY A 265 -2.51 -16.52 -7.41
C GLY A 265 -2.07 -15.50 -6.35
N ARG A 266 -1.94 -15.93 -5.09
CA ARG A 266 -1.65 -15.04 -3.96
C ARG A 266 -0.17 -14.97 -3.56
N TRP A 267 0.68 -15.96 -3.98
CA TRP A 267 2.07 -16.06 -3.52
C TRP A 267 3.01 -16.70 -4.54
N GLY A 268 4.15 -16.15 -4.76
CA GLY A 268 5.17 -16.65 -5.69
C GLY A 268 6.58 -16.47 -5.17
N ASP A 269 6.86 -16.71 -3.86
CA ASP A 269 8.20 -16.47 -3.33
C ASP A 269 8.64 -17.54 -2.33
N ALA A 270 9.67 -18.31 -2.69
CA ALA A 270 10.32 -19.31 -1.83
C ALA A 270 10.86 -18.72 -0.51
N ARG A 271 11.13 -17.40 -0.44
CA ARG A 271 11.52 -16.71 0.79
C ARG A 271 10.40 -16.74 1.83
N LEU A 272 9.15 -16.73 1.40
CA LEU A 272 8.00 -16.78 2.29
C LEU A 272 7.93 -18.12 3.02
N ALA A 273 8.19 -19.23 2.32
CA ALA A 273 8.28 -20.55 2.95
C ALA A 273 9.31 -20.57 4.08
N GLY A 274 10.49 -19.97 3.85
CA GLY A 274 11.53 -19.85 4.87
C GLY A 274 11.12 -18.99 6.06
N VAL A 275 10.39 -17.88 5.83
CA VAL A 275 9.90 -17.00 6.91
C VAL A 275 8.81 -17.68 7.72
N LEU A 276 7.85 -18.35 7.06
CA LEU A 276 6.81 -19.13 7.71
C LEU A 276 7.37 -20.30 8.52
N ALA A 277 8.32 -21.06 7.96
CA ALA A 277 9.01 -22.13 8.67
C ALA A 277 9.78 -21.64 9.89
N THR A 278 10.37 -20.43 9.80
CA THR A 278 11.09 -19.81 10.93
C THR A 278 10.09 -19.33 11.99
N ALA A 279 8.97 -18.72 11.58
CA ALA A 279 7.93 -18.26 12.47
C ALA A 279 7.25 -19.43 13.21
N LEU A 280 6.93 -20.52 12.51
CA LEU A 280 6.37 -21.74 13.11
C LEU A 280 7.32 -22.41 14.10
N ARG A 281 8.66 -22.36 13.87
CA ARG A 281 9.66 -22.88 14.81
C ARG A 281 9.82 -22.03 16.07
N SER A 282 9.49 -20.75 16.03
CA SER A 282 9.60 -19.85 17.19
C SER A 282 8.38 -19.85 18.10
N LEU A 283 7.31 -20.60 17.76
CA LEU A 283 6.17 -20.77 18.63
C LEU A 283 6.55 -21.49 19.93
N PRO A 284 6.14 -21.00 21.10
CA PRO A 284 6.22 -21.79 22.31
C PRO A 284 5.36 -23.05 22.11
N ARG A 285 5.99 -24.21 22.25
CA ARG A 285 5.28 -25.49 22.27
C ARG A 285 4.31 -25.47 23.46
N ALA A 286 3.02 -25.64 23.16
CA ALA A 286 1.98 -25.79 24.19
C ALA A 286 2.24 -27.05 25.02
#